data_6bd10065655db3015097cdb6e809f9d9
#
_entry.id   6bd10065655db3015097cdb6e809f9d9
#
_cell.length_a   1.000
_cell.length_b   1.000
_cell.length_c   1.000
_cell.angle_alpha   90.00
_cell.angle_beta   90.00
_cell.angle_gamma   90.00
#
_symmetry.space_group_name_H-M   'P 1'
#
loop_
_entity.id
_entity.type
_entity.pdbx_description
1 polymer ?
#
loop_
_entity_poly.entity_id
_entity_poly.type
_entity_poly.pdbx_seq_one_letter_code
_entity_poly.pdbx_strand_id
1 'polypeptide(L)'
;MDIDIKEQTSGMKFEKIRFLSFDFGQHIVRLLNTKVIYVHFLNSSKATVKCLDEECPYCKLNRQLILENPDDYKNQKGWNPKLRRHYFNVLDRTPVKVCPNCGVETKKGINGLYTQACGECGTFISGVSESPSNKIKVTNLSETNGVRLNAFQQSVLDEGGNHLGLENFDILFLVTRTAEGRKDITPVPLPGNKDILDHVQEDQLYDLDKAVIALNPNEMLDLQRGISLRDIFAARNPKPCVVIPEDDESKAQRKSKDEIKKRIDEMFA
;
A
#
# COMPACT_ATOMS: atom_id res chain seq x y z
N MET A 1 5.06 7.14 -0.32
CA MET A 1 5.64 6.53 0.90
C MET A 1 5.61 5.04 0.63
N ASP A 2 6.69 4.52 0.05
CA ASP A 2 6.87 3.10 -0.14
C ASP A 2 7.04 2.49 1.25
N ILE A 3 6.04 1.74 1.70
CA ILE A 3 6.22 0.88 2.87
C ILE A 3 7.09 -0.26 2.38
N ASP A 4 8.39 -0.06 2.48
CA ASP A 4 9.40 -1.07 2.23
C ASP A 4 9.32 -2.08 3.38
N ILE A 5 8.46 -3.09 3.23
CA ILE A 5 8.48 -4.27 4.08
C ILE A 5 9.71 -5.05 3.62
N LYS A 6 10.89 -4.54 3.97
CA LYS A 6 12.16 -5.17 3.66
C LYS A 6 12.22 -6.55 4.29
N GLU A 7 12.30 -7.52 3.41
CA GLU A 7 13.07 -8.76 3.53
C GLU A 7 13.34 -9.26 4.96
N GLN A 8 12.36 -9.93 5.55
CA GLN A 8 12.64 -10.88 6.64
C GLN A 8 11.65 -12.06 6.67
N THR A 9 11.21 -12.54 5.51
CA THR A 9 10.51 -13.83 5.42
C THR A 9 11.14 -14.65 4.31
N SER A 10 12.26 -15.28 4.65
CA SER A 10 12.83 -16.35 3.81
C SER A 10 11.82 -17.51 3.78
N GLY A 11 11.13 -17.68 2.65
CA GLY A 11 10.27 -18.83 2.40
C GLY A 11 8.96 -18.55 1.67
N MET A 12 8.31 -17.43 1.88
CA MET A 12 7.17 -17.01 1.06
C MET A 12 7.64 -15.89 0.13
N LYS A 13 7.64 -16.14 -1.18
CA LYS A 13 7.70 -15.08 -2.18
C LYS A 13 6.38 -14.31 -2.09
N PHE A 14 6.31 -13.31 -1.21
CA PHE A 14 5.27 -12.30 -1.32
C PHE A 14 5.54 -11.55 -2.62
N GLU A 15 4.65 -11.67 -3.55
CA GLU A 15 4.65 -10.83 -4.73
C GLU A 15 4.60 -9.38 -4.24
N LYS A 16 5.65 -8.60 -4.54
CA LYS A 16 5.76 -7.20 -4.07
C LYS A 16 4.75 -6.36 -4.82
N ILE A 17 3.56 -6.21 -4.23
CA ILE A 17 2.51 -5.37 -4.80
C ILE A 17 2.97 -3.92 -4.80
N ARG A 18 2.99 -3.30 -5.96
CA ARG A 18 3.30 -1.88 -6.12
C ARG A 18 2.01 -1.07 -6.00
N PHE A 19 1.94 -0.21 -5.00
CA PHE A 19 0.80 0.68 -4.82
C PHE A 19 1.03 2.03 -5.51
N LEU A 20 -0.03 2.51 -6.19
CA LEU A 20 -0.14 3.89 -6.64
C LEU A 20 -0.82 4.71 -5.54
N SER A 21 -0.09 5.65 -4.96
CA SER A 21 -0.66 6.66 -4.07
C SER A 21 -1.06 7.88 -4.90
N PHE A 22 -2.28 8.34 -4.71
CA PHE A 22 -2.72 9.60 -5.28
C PHE A 22 -2.23 10.76 -4.39
N ASP A 23 -1.04 11.26 -4.66
CA ASP A 23 -0.53 12.48 -4.05
C ASP A 23 -1.15 13.72 -4.71
N PHE A 24 -1.00 14.89 -4.10
CA PHE A 24 -1.53 16.12 -4.69
C PHE A 24 -0.95 16.36 -6.07
N GLY A 25 -1.81 16.70 -7.03
CA GLY A 25 -1.44 16.92 -8.42
C GLY A 25 -2.26 16.10 -9.41
N GLN A 26 -1.64 15.72 -10.51
CA GLN A 26 -2.26 15.02 -11.61
C GLN A 26 -1.71 13.60 -11.72
N HIS A 27 -2.60 12.63 -11.88
CA HIS A 27 -2.25 11.23 -12.12
C HIS A 27 -3.05 10.73 -13.32
N ILE A 28 -2.36 10.22 -14.32
CA ILE A 28 -2.99 9.62 -15.50
C ILE A 28 -2.91 8.12 -15.35
N VAL A 29 -4.07 7.46 -15.34
CA VAL A 29 -4.15 6.01 -15.18
C VAL A 29 -5.19 5.42 -16.11
N ARG A 30 -5.02 4.16 -16.46
CA ARG A 30 -6.06 3.31 -17.04
C ARG A 30 -6.43 2.24 -16.03
N LEU A 31 -7.71 2.07 -15.77
CA LEU A 31 -8.22 1.06 -14.86
C LEU A 31 -8.35 -0.26 -15.62
N LEU A 32 -7.72 -1.33 -15.14
CA LEU A 32 -7.69 -2.62 -15.85
C LEU A 32 -8.76 -3.58 -15.32
N ASN A 33 -8.85 -3.73 -14.01
CA ASN A 33 -9.90 -4.49 -13.34
C ASN A 33 -10.17 -3.92 -11.96
N THR A 34 -11.27 -4.34 -11.34
CA THR A 34 -11.70 -3.84 -10.03
C THR A 34 -12.21 -4.94 -9.13
N LYS A 35 -12.02 -4.74 -7.83
CA LYS A 35 -12.62 -5.56 -6.77
C LYS A 35 -13.06 -4.70 -5.59
N VAL A 36 -14.26 -4.95 -5.11
CA VAL A 36 -14.75 -4.34 -3.87
C VAL A 36 -14.31 -5.21 -2.69
N ILE A 37 -13.61 -4.61 -1.73
CA ILE A 37 -13.17 -5.28 -0.52
C ILE A 37 -13.64 -4.47 0.69
N TYR A 38 -14.23 -5.16 1.65
CA TYR A 38 -14.57 -4.56 2.94
C TYR A 38 -13.39 -4.66 3.90
N VAL A 39 -13.09 -3.55 4.56
CA VAL A 39 -11.90 -3.43 5.39
C VAL A 39 -12.17 -2.69 6.70
N HIS A 40 -11.27 -2.85 7.66
CA HIS A 40 -11.17 -2.03 8.86
C HIS A 40 -9.85 -1.28 8.84
N PHE A 41 -9.87 0.00 9.20
CA PHE A 41 -8.65 0.79 9.37
C PHE A 41 -8.26 0.86 10.84
N LEU A 42 -7.05 0.42 11.14
CA LEU A 42 -6.52 0.35 12.49
C LEU A 42 -5.65 1.57 12.78
N ASN A 43 -6.15 2.49 13.57
CA ASN A 43 -5.44 3.73 13.91
C ASN A 43 -4.10 3.47 14.64
N SER A 44 -4.05 2.45 15.49
CA SER A 44 -2.86 2.10 16.28
C SER A 44 -1.68 1.65 15.43
N SER A 45 -1.95 0.81 14.42
CA SER A 45 -0.93 0.28 13.50
C SER A 45 -0.89 1.00 12.15
N LYS A 46 -1.80 1.97 11.91
CA LYS A 46 -2.02 2.64 10.62
C LYS A 46 -2.17 1.66 9.46
N ALA A 47 -2.74 0.50 9.74
CA ALA A 47 -2.92 -0.59 8.80
C ALA A 47 -4.38 -0.76 8.38
N THR A 48 -4.58 -1.26 7.17
CA THR A 48 -5.88 -1.66 6.66
C THR A 48 -5.93 -3.18 6.61
N VAL A 49 -6.90 -3.77 7.28
CA VAL A 49 -7.09 -5.23 7.34
C VAL A 49 -8.43 -5.63 6.70
N LYS A 50 -8.46 -6.78 6.05
CA LYS A 50 -9.67 -7.32 5.41
C LYS A 50 -10.72 -7.65 6.47
N CYS A 51 -11.97 -7.25 6.23
CA CYS A 51 -13.09 -7.64 7.08
C CYS A 51 -13.43 -9.12 6.84
N LEU A 52 -13.71 -9.85 7.92
CA LEU A 52 -14.09 -11.26 7.89
C LEU A 52 -15.62 -11.45 7.98
N ASP A 53 -16.39 -10.41 7.71
CA ASP A 53 -17.84 -10.36 7.74
C ASP A 53 -18.43 -10.86 9.07
N GLU A 54 -19.08 -12.01 9.09
CA GLU A 54 -19.73 -12.55 10.30
C GLU A 54 -18.75 -12.99 11.39
N GLU A 55 -17.57 -13.44 11.00
CA GLU A 55 -16.52 -13.87 11.94
C GLU A 55 -15.67 -12.71 12.44
N CYS A 56 -15.84 -11.53 11.88
CA CYS A 56 -15.00 -10.36 12.16
C CYS A 56 -15.18 -9.86 13.61
N PRO A 57 -14.14 -9.87 14.45
CA PRO A 57 -14.24 -9.38 15.83
C PRO A 57 -14.61 -7.90 15.92
N TYR A 58 -14.12 -7.06 14.99
CA TYR A 58 -14.47 -5.64 14.93
C TYR A 58 -15.95 -5.42 14.61
N CYS A 59 -16.52 -6.21 13.69
CA CYS A 59 -17.94 -6.13 13.37
C CYS A 59 -18.82 -6.62 14.55
N LYS A 60 -18.36 -7.63 15.29
CA LYS A 60 -19.05 -8.12 16.48
C LYS A 60 -19.05 -7.06 17.59
N LEU A 61 -17.90 -6.45 17.85
CA LEU A 61 -17.77 -5.34 18.81
C LEU A 61 -18.62 -4.15 18.41
N ASN A 62 -18.59 -3.75 17.15
CA ASN A 62 -19.41 -2.64 16.65
C ASN A 62 -20.90 -2.87 16.87
N ARG A 63 -21.41 -4.09 16.61
CA ARG A 63 -22.80 -4.46 16.88
C ARG A 63 -23.16 -4.34 18.36
N GLN A 64 -22.27 -4.80 19.24
CA GLN A 64 -22.44 -4.68 20.68
C GLN A 64 -22.48 -3.21 21.10
N LEU A 65 -21.54 -2.37 20.64
CA LEU A 65 -21.51 -0.94 20.97
C LEU A 65 -22.76 -0.20 20.51
N ILE A 66 -23.31 -0.54 19.33
CA ILE A 66 -24.57 0.02 18.85
C ILE A 66 -25.74 -0.35 19.78
N LEU A 67 -25.79 -1.60 20.26
CA LEU A 67 -26.86 -2.05 21.16
C LEU A 67 -26.75 -1.40 22.55
N GLU A 68 -25.55 -1.24 23.07
CA GLU A 68 -25.29 -0.64 24.38
C GLU A 68 -25.45 0.90 24.39
N ASN A 69 -25.08 1.56 23.30
CA ASN A 69 -25.05 3.03 23.19
C ASN A 69 -25.54 3.52 21.81
N PRO A 70 -26.82 3.37 21.48
CA PRO A 70 -27.32 3.63 20.14
C PRO A 70 -27.09 5.06 19.63
N ASP A 71 -27.05 6.04 20.54
CA ASP A 71 -26.91 7.46 20.19
C ASP A 71 -25.43 7.91 20.13
N ASP A 72 -24.49 7.19 20.77
CA ASP A 72 -23.10 7.60 20.91
C ASP A 72 -22.07 6.50 20.60
N TYR A 73 -22.46 5.42 19.94
CA TYR A 73 -21.59 4.29 19.65
C TYR A 73 -20.31 4.66 18.87
N LYS A 74 -20.37 5.69 18.02
CA LYS A 74 -19.22 6.11 17.19
C LYS A 74 -18.08 6.70 18.00
N ASN A 75 -18.36 7.25 19.18
CA ASN A 75 -17.38 7.82 20.08
C ASN A 75 -16.85 6.79 21.11
N GLN A 76 -17.43 5.60 21.14
CA GLN A 76 -17.04 4.56 22.08
C GLN A 76 -15.66 3.98 21.74
N LYS A 77 -14.89 3.68 22.80
CA LYS A 77 -13.60 3.01 22.67
C LYS A 77 -13.79 1.63 22.01
N GLY A 78 -13.03 1.39 20.95
CA GLY A 78 -13.09 0.15 20.18
C GLY A 78 -13.98 0.22 18.94
N TRP A 79 -14.74 1.29 18.75
CA TRP A 79 -15.47 1.51 17.50
C TRP A 79 -14.51 1.52 16.32
N ASN A 80 -14.77 0.65 15.34
CA ASN A 80 -13.97 0.56 14.12
C ASN A 80 -14.89 0.24 12.93
N PRO A 81 -15.28 1.24 12.14
CA PRO A 81 -16.26 1.07 11.09
C PRO A 81 -15.77 0.12 10.00
N LYS A 82 -16.68 -0.69 9.47
CA LYS A 82 -16.47 -1.44 8.24
C LYS A 82 -16.50 -0.48 7.06
N LEU A 83 -15.38 -0.37 6.35
CA LEU A 83 -15.22 0.52 5.22
C LEU A 83 -15.29 -0.27 3.91
N ARG A 84 -16.05 0.22 2.95
CA ARG A 84 -16.06 -0.29 1.58
C ARG A 84 -14.96 0.39 0.79
N ARG A 85 -14.07 -0.38 0.15
CA ARG A 85 -12.97 0.10 -0.68
C ARG A 85 -13.02 -0.55 -2.05
N HIS A 86 -12.80 0.25 -3.07
CA HIS A 86 -12.67 -0.21 -4.43
C HIS A 86 -11.18 -0.33 -4.76
N TYR A 87 -10.70 -1.55 -4.97
CA TYR A 87 -9.34 -1.84 -5.38
C TYR A 87 -9.28 -2.03 -6.88
N PHE A 88 -8.23 -1.52 -7.50
CA PHE A 88 -8.03 -1.57 -8.95
C PHE A 88 -6.60 -1.98 -9.25
N ASN A 89 -6.42 -2.85 -10.26
CA ASN A 89 -5.19 -2.85 -11.02
C ASN A 89 -5.24 -1.67 -11.99
N VAL A 90 -4.19 -0.89 -12.04
CA VAL A 90 -4.10 0.30 -12.87
C VAL A 90 -2.81 0.27 -13.69
N LEU A 91 -2.91 0.66 -14.94
CA LEU A 91 -1.75 1.02 -15.73
C LEU A 91 -1.45 2.50 -15.45
N ASP A 92 -0.33 2.76 -14.77
CA ASP A 92 0.11 4.12 -14.48
C ASP A 92 0.68 4.77 -15.74
N ARG A 93 -0.04 5.75 -16.25
CA ARG A 93 0.28 6.51 -17.47
C ARG A 93 0.88 7.87 -17.15
N THR A 94 1.05 8.18 -15.86
CA THR A 94 1.63 9.45 -15.43
C THR A 94 3.00 9.62 -16.06
N PRO A 95 3.26 10.79 -16.71
CA PRO A 95 4.55 11.04 -17.34
C PRO A 95 5.69 10.96 -16.32
N VAL A 96 6.71 10.21 -16.64
CA VAL A 96 7.95 10.10 -15.88
C VAL A 96 9.13 10.57 -16.71
N LYS A 97 10.12 11.11 -16.05
CA LYS A 97 11.36 11.53 -16.71
C LYS A 97 12.23 10.32 -16.97
N VAL A 98 12.64 10.13 -18.20
CA VAL A 98 13.44 9.00 -18.64
C VAL A 98 14.78 9.45 -19.22
N CYS A 99 15.77 8.58 -19.14
CA CYS A 99 17.06 8.78 -19.79
C CYS A 99 16.88 8.77 -21.31
N PRO A 100 17.35 9.79 -22.04
CA PRO A 100 17.19 9.87 -23.49
C PRO A 100 17.96 8.76 -24.24
N ASN A 101 18.94 8.14 -23.61
CA ASN A 101 19.77 7.10 -24.23
C ASN A 101 19.21 5.68 -24.05
N CYS A 102 18.78 5.32 -22.83
CA CYS A 102 18.33 3.95 -22.54
C CYS A 102 16.85 3.84 -22.12
N GLY A 103 16.11 4.97 -22.05
CA GLY A 103 14.70 4.97 -21.70
C GLY A 103 14.38 4.65 -20.24
N VAL A 104 15.37 4.38 -19.40
CA VAL A 104 15.15 4.04 -17.98
C VAL A 104 14.69 5.29 -17.21
N GLU A 105 13.71 5.11 -16.34
CA GLU A 105 13.20 6.18 -15.47
C GLU A 105 14.31 6.76 -14.58
N THR A 106 14.46 8.08 -14.64
CA THR A 106 15.46 8.80 -13.84
C THR A 106 14.95 9.00 -12.42
N LYS A 107 15.78 8.69 -11.42
CA LYS A 107 15.44 8.88 -10.02
C LYS A 107 15.72 10.32 -9.58
N LYS A 108 14.86 10.85 -8.73
CA LYS A 108 15.17 12.08 -7.99
C LYS A 108 16.17 11.77 -6.89
N GLY A 109 17.22 12.58 -6.77
CA GLY A 109 18.11 12.54 -5.63
C GLY A 109 17.43 13.05 -4.33
N ILE A 110 18.13 12.93 -3.20
CA ILE A 110 17.64 13.33 -1.86
C ILE A 110 17.23 14.82 -1.83
N ASN A 111 17.85 15.66 -2.64
CA ASN A 111 17.57 17.09 -2.79
C ASN A 111 16.38 17.40 -3.73
N GLY A 112 15.66 16.38 -4.22
CA GLY A 112 14.55 16.54 -5.17
C GLY A 112 14.97 16.83 -6.61
N LEU A 113 16.26 16.98 -6.89
CA LEU A 113 16.79 17.14 -8.25
C LEU A 113 17.03 15.77 -8.90
N TYR A 114 16.90 15.71 -10.22
CA TYR A 114 17.23 14.50 -10.96
C TYR A 114 18.75 14.27 -10.97
N THR A 115 19.15 13.01 -10.93
CA THR A 115 20.57 12.66 -11.06
C THR A 115 21.11 13.15 -12.41
N GLN A 116 22.29 13.74 -12.41
CA GLN A 116 22.93 14.25 -13.64
C GLN A 116 23.41 13.13 -14.57
N ALA A 117 23.58 11.92 -14.05
CA ALA A 117 23.95 10.74 -14.82
C ALA A 117 22.94 9.61 -14.62
N CYS A 118 22.65 8.88 -15.69
CA CYS A 118 21.81 7.70 -15.64
C CYS A 118 22.53 6.58 -14.85
N GLY A 119 21.84 6.02 -13.85
CA GLY A 119 22.39 4.94 -13.02
C GLY A 119 22.63 3.63 -13.78
N GLU A 120 21.95 3.44 -14.92
CA GLU A 120 22.05 2.20 -15.71
C GLU A 120 23.10 2.30 -16.82
N CYS A 121 23.08 3.36 -17.62
CA CYS A 121 23.97 3.49 -18.77
C CYS A 121 25.10 4.51 -18.59
N GLY A 122 25.16 5.20 -17.46
CA GLY A 122 26.17 6.21 -17.14
C GLY A 122 26.07 7.52 -17.98
N THR A 123 25.13 7.60 -18.92
CA THR A 123 25.00 8.77 -19.80
C THR A 123 24.64 10.00 -19.00
N PHE A 124 25.32 11.12 -19.25
CA PHE A 124 24.98 12.41 -18.69
C PHE A 124 23.61 12.89 -19.19
N ILE A 125 22.70 13.18 -18.27
CA ILE A 125 21.33 13.59 -18.59
C ILE A 125 21.33 15.12 -18.74
N SER A 126 21.58 15.60 -19.96
CA SER A 126 21.53 17.04 -20.27
C SER A 126 20.14 17.56 -20.64
N GLY A 127 19.23 16.65 -20.93
CA GLY A 127 17.82 16.91 -21.22
C GLY A 127 16.95 15.79 -20.69
N VAL A 128 15.71 16.11 -20.36
CA VAL A 128 14.77 15.12 -19.83
C VAL A 128 13.69 14.90 -20.86
N SER A 129 13.60 13.69 -21.39
CA SER A 129 12.41 13.26 -22.12
C SER A 129 11.37 12.75 -21.14
N GLU A 130 10.09 13.00 -21.45
CA GLU A 130 8.97 12.47 -20.67
C GLU A 130 8.35 11.30 -21.42
N SER A 131 8.10 10.22 -20.71
CA SER A 131 7.42 9.05 -21.25
C SER A 131 6.39 8.56 -20.22
N PRO A 132 5.26 7.98 -20.67
CA PRO A 132 4.34 7.33 -19.74
C PRO A 132 5.07 6.24 -18.92
N SER A 133 4.77 6.15 -17.63
CA SER A 133 5.36 5.12 -16.74
C SER A 133 5.08 3.70 -17.21
N ASN A 134 3.88 3.44 -17.70
CA ASN A 134 3.39 2.14 -18.18
C ASN A 134 3.62 0.97 -17.20
N LYS A 135 3.61 1.29 -15.89
CA LYS A 135 3.76 0.27 -14.84
C LYS A 135 2.41 -0.13 -14.30
N ILE A 136 2.21 -1.44 -14.14
CA ILE A 136 1.02 -1.95 -13.47
C ILE A 136 1.22 -1.75 -11.96
N LYS A 137 0.21 -1.16 -11.33
CA LYS A 137 0.16 -0.86 -9.90
C LYS A 137 -1.23 -1.21 -9.35
N VAL A 138 -1.35 -1.29 -8.04
CA VAL A 138 -2.63 -1.38 -7.35
C VAL A 138 -2.96 -0.03 -6.74
N THR A 139 -4.21 0.39 -6.83
CA THR A 139 -4.70 1.55 -6.07
C THR A 139 -6.01 1.23 -5.39
N ASN A 140 -6.43 2.05 -4.45
CA ASN A 140 -7.75 1.94 -3.86
C ASN A 140 -8.43 3.30 -3.73
N LEU A 141 -9.74 3.30 -3.91
CA LEU A 141 -10.60 4.45 -3.72
C LEU A 141 -11.59 4.22 -2.58
N SER A 142 -11.93 5.29 -1.86
CA SER A 142 -13.02 5.27 -0.90
C SER A 142 -14.35 5.02 -1.61
N GLU A 143 -15.37 4.61 -0.85
CA GLU A 143 -16.71 4.43 -1.41
C GLU A 143 -17.22 5.69 -2.12
N THR A 144 -17.04 6.88 -1.54
CA THR A 144 -17.43 8.16 -2.15
C THR A 144 -16.74 8.36 -3.51
N ASN A 145 -15.44 8.11 -3.60
CA ASN A 145 -14.71 8.24 -4.86
C ASN A 145 -15.07 7.13 -5.85
N GLY A 146 -15.39 5.92 -5.37
CA GLY A 146 -15.91 4.83 -6.20
C GLY A 146 -17.27 5.17 -6.82
N VAL A 147 -18.18 5.78 -6.05
CA VAL A 147 -19.47 6.26 -6.57
C VAL A 147 -19.28 7.36 -7.61
N ARG A 148 -18.38 8.33 -7.37
CA ARG A 148 -18.01 9.36 -8.35
C ARG A 148 -17.44 8.76 -9.65
N LEU A 149 -16.61 7.75 -9.53
CA LEU A 149 -16.02 7.05 -10.67
C LEU A 149 -17.11 6.31 -11.48
N ASN A 150 -18.08 5.66 -10.82
CA ASN A 150 -19.20 5.03 -11.49
C ASN A 150 -20.08 6.05 -12.21
N ALA A 151 -20.40 7.18 -11.56
CA ALA A 151 -21.16 8.26 -12.18
C ALA A 151 -20.40 8.84 -13.40
N PHE A 152 -19.11 8.99 -13.28
CA PHE A 152 -18.23 9.40 -14.37
C PHE A 152 -18.27 8.39 -15.54
N GLN A 153 -18.15 7.08 -15.26
CA GLN A 153 -18.25 6.04 -16.31
C GLN A 153 -19.57 6.10 -17.07
N GLN A 154 -20.69 6.35 -16.37
CA GLN A 154 -22.00 6.48 -16.98
C GLN A 154 -22.11 7.72 -17.90
N SER A 155 -21.24 8.71 -17.73
CA SER A 155 -21.21 9.92 -18.56
C SER A 155 -20.32 9.82 -19.81
N VAL A 156 -19.48 8.77 -19.91
CA VAL A 156 -18.56 8.58 -21.04
C VAL A 156 -19.17 7.60 -22.03
N LEU A 157 -19.47 8.11 -23.22
CA LEU A 157 -20.08 7.35 -24.31
C LEU A 157 -19.10 7.23 -25.48
N ASP A 158 -19.21 6.13 -26.23
CA ASP A 158 -18.53 5.98 -27.51
C ASP A 158 -19.27 6.76 -28.62
N GLU A 159 -18.75 6.73 -29.83
CA GLU A 159 -19.36 7.36 -31.01
C GLU A 159 -20.76 6.80 -31.35
N GLY A 160 -21.06 5.58 -30.88
CA GLY A 160 -22.36 4.88 -31.04
C GLY A 160 -23.34 5.17 -29.89
N GLY A 161 -22.95 5.95 -28.87
CA GLY A 161 -23.78 6.26 -27.69
C GLY A 161 -23.81 5.14 -26.63
N ASN A 162 -22.88 4.16 -26.70
CA ASN A 162 -22.77 3.12 -25.67
C ASN A 162 -21.81 3.57 -24.58
N HIS A 163 -22.05 3.13 -23.33
CA HIS A 163 -21.13 3.41 -22.24
C HIS A 163 -19.77 2.72 -22.45
N LEU A 164 -18.71 3.49 -22.34
CA LEU A 164 -17.35 2.96 -22.40
C LEU A 164 -16.95 2.32 -21.04
N GLY A 165 -16.35 1.14 -21.09
CA GLY A 165 -15.67 0.57 -19.94
C GLY A 165 -14.47 1.42 -19.50
N LEU A 166 -14.19 1.48 -18.20
CA LEU A 166 -13.09 2.26 -17.65
C LEU A 166 -11.71 1.80 -18.14
N GLU A 167 -11.63 0.58 -18.64
CA GLU A 167 -10.44 -0.03 -19.24
C GLU A 167 -10.14 0.51 -20.66
N ASN A 168 -11.10 1.18 -21.29
CA ASN A 168 -10.99 1.60 -22.70
C ASN A 168 -10.41 3.01 -22.87
N PHE A 169 -10.19 3.76 -21.78
CA PHE A 169 -9.65 5.10 -21.88
C PHE A 169 -8.80 5.47 -20.65
N ASP A 170 -7.91 6.44 -20.84
CA ASP A 170 -7.14 6.99 -19.74
C ASP A 170 -7.97 7.98 -18.93
N ILE A 171 -7.78 7.97 -17.63
CA ILE A 171 -8.46 8.85 -16.67
C ILE A 171 -7.41 9.75 -16.02
N LEU A 172 -7.62 11.06 -16.09
CA LEU A 172 -6.88 12.01 -15.30
C LEU A 172 -7.53 12.16 -13.93
N PHE A 173 -6.86 11.72 -12.87
CA PHE A 173 -7.26 12.03 -11.50
C PHE A 173 -6.61 13.34 -11.06
N LEU A 174 -7.43 14.36 -10.85
CA LEU A 174 -7.01 15.61 -10.22
C LEU A 174 -7.15 15.47 -8.71
N VAL A 175 -6.02 15.51 -8.01
CA VAL A 175 -5.97 15.40 -6.55
C VAL A 175 -5.70 16.77 -5.96
N THR A 176 -6.71 17.34 -5.34
CA THR A 176 -6.67 18.67 -4.74
C THR A 176 -6.87 18.60 -3.22
N ARG A 177 -6.67 19.71 -2.56
CA ARG A 177 -6.93 19.85 -1.13
C ARG A 177 -8.25 20.56 -0.91
N THR A 178 -9.15 19.97 -0.13
CA THR A 178 -10.37 20.67 0.32
C THR A 178 -10.02 21.76 1.35
N ALA A 179 -10.98 22.62 1.66
CA ALA A 179 -10.84 23.63 2.71
C ALA A 179 -10.50 23.01 4.08
N GLU A 180 -11.00 21.80 4.36
CA GLU A 180 -10.72 21.04 5.59
C GLU A 180 -9.37 20.28 5.53
N GLY A 181 -8.56 20.49 4.50
CA GLY A 181 -7.26 19.86 4.34
C GLY A 181 -7.29 18.41 3.87
N ARG A 182 -8.47 17.86 3.52
CA ARG A 182 -8.62 16.50 3.01
C ARG A 182 -8.25 16.42 1.52
N LYS A 183 -7.87 15.22 1.07
CA LYS A 183 -7.69 14.96 -0.37
C LYS A 183 -9.07 14.84 -1.04
N ASP A 184 -9.28 15.60 -2.09
CA ASP A 184 -10.39 15.43 -3.03
C ASP A 184 -9.84 14.89 -4.35
N ILE A 185 -10.50 13.86 -4.89
CA ILE A 185 -10.08 13.15 -6.10
C ILE A 185 -11.20 13.29 -7.14
N THR A 186 -10.90 14.02 -8.21
CA THR A 186 -11.85 14.26 -9.30
C THR A 186 -11.39 13.54 -10.56
N PRO A 187 -12.14 12.55 -11.09
CA PRO A 187 -11.84 11.92 -12.35
C PRO A 187 -12.24 12.83 -13.53
N VAL A 188 -11.35 12.92 -14.52
CA VAL A 188 -11.57 13.66 -15.77
C VAL A 188 -11.24 12.74 -16.94
N PRO A 189 -12.10 12.62 -17.98
CA PRO A 189 -11.80 11.77 -19.12
C PRO A 189 -10.65 12.34 -19.93
N LEU A 190 -9.75 11.46 -20.35
CA LEU A 190 -8.76 11.79 -21.37
C LEU A 190 -9.03 10.93 -22.62
N PRO A 191 -8.92 11.51 -23.83
CA PRO A 191 -8.95 10.72 -25.04
C PRO A 191 -7.87 9.66 -24.96
N GLY A 192 -8.26 8.40 -24.84
CA GLY A 192 -7.33 7.31 -24.62
C GLY A 192 -6.71 6.79 -25.89
N ASN A 193 -5.47 6.36 -25.81
CA ASN A 193 -4.86 5.52 -26.82
C ASN A 193 -5.44 4.10 -26.69
N LYS A 194 -6.26 3.67 -27.63
CA LYS A 194 -6.89 2.33 -27.64
C LYS A 194 -5.84 1.20 -27.74
N ASP A 195 -4.66 1.51 -28.29
CA ASP A 195 -3.64 0.53 -28.67
C ASP A 195 -2.85 -0.13 -27.53
N ILE A 196 -3.08 0.28 -26.28
CA ILE A 196 -2.21 -0.14 -25.17
C ILE A 196 -2.74 -1.33 -24.39
N LEU A 197 -4.05 -1.62 -24.48
CA LEU A 197 -4.62 -2.81 -23.82
C LEU A 197 -4.13 -4.12 -24.45
N ASP A 198 -3.79 -4.10 -25.74
CA ASP A 198 -3.28 -5.27 -26.45
C ASP A 198 -1.95 -5.80 -25.90
N HIS A 199 -1.31 -5.06 -24.98
CA HIS A 199 0.00 -5.40 -24.41
C HIS A 199 -0.03 -5.76 -22.91
N VAL A 200 -1.18 -5.63 -22.23
CA VAL A 200 -1.30 -6.01 -20.82
C VAL A 200 -1.84 -7.42 -20.74
N GLN A 201 -1.00 -8.35 -20.31
CA GLN A 201 -1.39 -9.76 -20.11
C GLN A 201 -2.01 -9.94 -18.73
N GLU A 202 -2.98 -10.87 -18.61
CA GLU A 202 -3.67 -11.13 -17.33
C GLU A 202 -2.71 -11.58 -16.22
N ASP A 203 -1.65 -12.30 -16.57
CA ASP A 203 -0.61 -12.76 -15.64
C ASP A 203 0.24 -11.62 -15.05
N GLN A 204 0.18 -10.42 -15.64
CA GLN A 204 0.82 -9.21 -15.11
C GLN A 204 -0.03 -8.50 -14.05
N LEU A 205 -1.31 -8.86 -13.91
CA LEU A 205 -2.21 -8.24 -12.95
C LEU A 205 -1.97 -8.80 -11.55
N TYR A 206 -1.99 -7.91 -10.57
CA TYR A 206 -1.92 -8.33 -9.16
C TYR A 206 -3.24 -8.96 -8.72
N ASP A 207 -3.15 -10.00 -7.90
CA ASP A 207 -4.29 -10.53 -7.17
C ASP A 207 -4.75 -9.51 -6.13
N LEU A 208 -5.91 -8.87 -6.38
CA LEU A 208 -6.44 -7.81 -5.53
C LEU A 208 -6.84 -8.30 -4.12
N ASP A 209 -7.06 -9.62 -3.93
CA ASP A 209 -7.28 -10.17 -2.60
C ASP A 209 -6.04 -10.09 -1.72
N LYS A 210 -4.86 -10.15 -2.33
CA LYS A 210 -3.57 -10.02 -1.64
C LYS A 210 -3.17 -8.56 -1.39
N ALA A 211 -3.90 -7.60 -1.98
CA ALA A 211 -3.63 -6.17 -1.79
C ALA A 211 -4.02 -5.66 -0.40
N VAL A 212 -4.72 -6.47 0.40
CA VAL A 212 -5.14 -6.14 1.76
C VAL A 212 -4.63 -7.19 2.73
N ILE A 213 -4.19 -6.73 3.89
CA ILE A 213 -3.74 -7.63 4.95
C ILE A 213 -4.90 -8.53 5.39
N ALA A 214 -4.77 -9.84 5.17
CA ALA A 214 -5.70 -10.83 5.64
C ALA A 214 -5.21 -11.40 6.98
N LEU A 215 -6.02 -11.28 8.02
CA LEU A 215 -5.80 -11.83 9.35
C LEU A 215 -6.92 -12.81 9.67
N ASN A 216 -6.64 -13.81 10.50
CA ASN A 216 -7.69 -14.63 11.07
C ASN A 216 -8.33 -13.93 12.31
N PRO A 217 -9.47 -14.43 12.84
CA PRO A 217 -10.16 -13.79 13.97
C PRO A 217 -9.29 -13.62 15.21
N ASN A 218 -8.44 -14.60 15.54
CA ASN A 218 -7.55 -14.53 16.71
C ASN A 218 -6.48 -13.47 16.55
N GLU A 219 -5.87 -13.35 15.36
CA GLU A 219 -4.89 -12.32 15.04
C GLU A 219 -5.50 -10.91 15.07
N MET A 220 -6.77 -10.78 14.67
CA MET A 220 -7.49 -9.51 14.81
C MET A 220 -7.71 -9.14 16.29
N LEU A 221 -8.01 -10.12 17.14
CA LEU A 221 -8.11 -9.92 18.59
C LEU A 221 -6.75 -9.56 19.20
N ASP A 222 -5.69 -10.18 18.74
CA ASP A 222 -4.32 -9.86 19.19
C ASP A 222 -3.93 -8.42 18.86
N LEU A 223 -4.29 -7.93 17.66
CA LEU A 223 -4.14 -6.52 17.33
C LEU A 223 -4.95 -5.60 18.25
N GLN A 224 -6.18 -5.97 18.63
CA GLN A 224 -6.99 -5.20 19.59
C GLN A 224 -6.32 -5.14 20.96
N ARG A 225 -5.60 -6.19 21.35
CA ARG A 225 -4.81 -6.27 22.60
C ARG A 225 -3.49 -5.51 22.53
N GLY A 226 -3.14 -4.96 21.35
CA GLY A 226 -1.93 -4.17 21.16
C GLY A 226 -0.72 -4.96 20.65
N ILE A 227 -0.88 -6.24 20.29
CA ILE A 227 0.17 -7.02 19.63
C ILE A 227 0.42 -6.43 18.24
N SER A 228 1.67 -6.23 17.88
CA SER A 228 2.00 -5.61 16.59
C SER A 228 1.77 -6.58 15.41
N LEU A 229 1.47 -6.04 14.22
CA LEU A 229 1.40 -6.84 12.99
C LEU A 229 2.69 -7.63 12.75
N ARG A 230 3.82 -7.04 13.09
CA ARG A 230 5.13 -7.69 12.95
C ARG A 230 5.19 -8.97 13.78
N ASP A 231 4.74 -8.92 15.03
CA ASP A 231 4.78 -10.07 15.95
C ASP A 231 3.78 -11.15 15.51
N ILE A 232 2.60 -10.73 15.02
CA ILE A 232 1.60 -11.65 14.45
C ILE A 232 2.17 -12.41 13.25
N PHE A 233 2.82 -11.69 12.31
CA PHE A 233 3.43 -12.35 11.15
C PHE A 233 4.65 -13.18 11.51
N ALA A 234 5.44 -12.79 12.52
CA ALA A 234 6.54 -13.60 13.03
C ALA A 234 6.04 -14.92 13.65
N ALA A 235 4.88 -14.89 14.33
CA ALA A 235 4.26 -16.09 14.89
C ALA A 235 3.74 -17.07 13.83
N ARG A 236 3.30 -16.58 12.65
CA ARG A 236 2.92 -17.46 11.52
C ARG A 236 4.09 -18.29 10.99
N ASN A 237 5.29 -17.70 11.02
CA ASN A 237 6.51 -18.32 10.52
C ASN A 237 7.59 -18.22 11.59
N PRO A 238 7.48 -19.02 12.66
CA PRO A 238 8.53 -19.04 13.68
C PRO A 238 9.83 -19.44 13.00
N LYS A 239 10.82 -18.56 13.03
CA LYS A 239 12.17 -18.95 12.63
C LYS A 239 12.53 -20.18 13.45
N PRO A 240 13.05 -21.27 12.84
CA PRO A 240 13.55 -22.36 13.62
C PRO A 240 14.55 -21.75 14.62
N CYS A 241 14.32 -22.02 15.91
CA CYS A 241 15.32 -21.69 16.94
C CYS A 241 16.61 -22.41 16.54
N VAL A 242 17.51 -21.70 15.88
CA VAL A 242 18.88 -22.15 15.78
C VAL A 242 19.40 -22.04 17.21
N VAL A 243 19.36 -23.15 17.93
CA VAL A 243 20.14 -23.31 19.15
C VAL A 243 21.57 -23.24 18.66
N ILE A 244 22.13 -22.03 18.64
CA ILE A 244 23.59 -21.88 18.48
C ILE A 244 24.15 -22.51 19.75
N PRO A 245 24.89 -23.62 19.66
CA PRO A 245 25.60 -24.14 20.84
C PRO A 245 26.39 -22.94 21.37
N GLU A 246 26.24 -22.63 22.65
CA GLU A 246 27.09 -21.60 23.27
C GLU A 246 28.53 -22.11 23.17
N ASP A 247 29.28 -21.61 22.22
CA ASP A 247 30.70 -21.88 22.11
C ASP A 247 31.39 -21.40 23.40
N ASP A 248 32.36 -22.16 23.89
CA ASP A 248 33.05 -21.84 25.14
C ASP A 248 33.71 -20.43 25.10
N GLU A 249 34.00 -19.90 23.94
CA GLU A 249 34.44 -18.50 23.72
C GLU A 249 33.36 -17.47 24.12
N SER A 250 32.06 -17.73 23.83
CA SER A 250 30.99 -16.79 24.20
C SER A 250 30.75 -16.76 25.71
N LYS A 251 31.01 -17.88 26.43
CA LYS A 251 30.97 -17.95 27.89
C LYS A 251 32.15 -17.20 28.51
N ALA A 252 33.32 -17.28 27.89
CA ALA A 252 34.53 -16.55 28.33
C ALA A 252 34.33 -15.03 28.18
N GLN A 253 33.72 -14.56 27.07
CA GLN A 253 33.46 -13.16 26.85
C GLN A 253 32.36 -12.59 27.80
N ARG A 254 31.35 -13.36 28.14
CA ARG A 254 30.36 -12.95 29.15
C ARG A 254 30.98 -12.81 30.53
N LYS A 255 31.78 -13.78 30.98
CA LYS A 255 32.50 -13.70 32.26
C LYS A 255 33.44 -12.49 32.32
N SER A 256 34.17 -12.20 31.25
CA SER A 256 35.01 -11.01 31.16
C SER A 256 34.23 -9.69 31.26
N LYS A 257 33.06 -9.61 30.65
CA LYS A 257 32.15 -8.42 30.74
C LYS A 257 31.59 -8.23 32.14
N ASP A 258 31.19 -9.30 32.81
CA ASP A 258 30.67 -9.24 34.17
C ASP A 258 31.76 -8.85 35.19
N GLU A 259 32.98 -9.33 35.01
CA GLU A 259 34.15 -8.91 35.81
C GLU A 259 34.49 -7.44 35.59
N ILE A 260 34.44 -6.95 34.36
CA ILE A 260 34.69 -5.53 34.05
C ILE A 260 33.58 -4.67 34.69
N LYS A 261 32.34 -5.08 34.59
CA LYS A 261 31.21 -4.34 35.23
C LYS A 261 31.38 -4.29 36.74
N LYS A 262 31.71 -5.39 37.39
CA LYS A 262 31.99 -5.45 38.83
C LYS A 262 33.10 -4.53 39.25
N ARG A 263 34.24 -4.48 38.50
CA ARG A 263 35.32 -3.53 38.77
C ARG A 263 34.92 -2.07 38.60
N ILE A 264 34.06 -1.77 37.62
CA ILE A 264 33.54 -0.42 37.45
C ILE A 264 32.67 -0.02 38.66
N ASP A 265 31.77 -0.90 39.09
CA ASP A 265 30.90 -0.65 40.23
C ASP A 265 31.73 -0.49 41.54
N GLU A 266 32.81 -1.22 41.72
CA GLU A 266 33.73 -1.09 42.86
C GLU A 266 34.58 0.20 42.82
N MET A 267 34.82 0.78 41.65
CA MET A 267 35.58 2.05 41.54
C MET A 267 34.73 3.30 41.80
N PHE A 268 33.41 3.17 41.73
CA PHE A 268 32.45 4.28 41.93
C PHE A 268 31.61 4.15 43.22
N ALA A 269 31.89 3.15 44.06
CA ALA A 269 31.33 3.00 45.40
C ALA A 269 32.30 3.61 46.46
#